data_d9d3c2d312a93ee88365815bce62a742
#
_entry.id   d9d3c2d312a93ee88365815bce62a742
#
_cell.length_a   1.000
_cell.length_b   1.000
_cell.length_c   1.000
_cell.angle_alpha   90.00
_cell.angle_beta   90.00
_cell.angle_gamma   90.00
#
_symmetry.space_group_name_H-M   'P 1'
#
loop_
_entity.id
_entity.type
_entity.pdbx_description
1 polymer ?
#
loop_
_entity_poly.entity_id
_entity_poly.type
_entity_poly.pdbx_seq_one_letter_code
_entity_poly.pdbx_strand_id
1 'polypeptide(L)'
;MTQAKETDLGPLTWVKGEIDAALQRTAAALAEAAHAADPAARVQFAQTHLHQVRGALSIISLDGLTQFADAAEVLLGLMSRGELAIDRDSLALVTRAVASIGNYLEEIAHGAPDQPLRLAPLYEEIALARGLPLPCAADLFHPDLSRRPPRRDTPAGAAAKDQGAASQAALRRIRPQFERGLLELLRGNPHSGAQAMRDAIAEIEALQTTPAQRSLWWAALALFDGLI
;
A
#
# COMPACT_ATOMS: atom_id res chain seq x y z
N MET A 1 1.05 -20.65 6.56
CA MET A 1 0.40 -19.65 7.45
C MET A 1 1.38 -18.50 7.62
N THR A 2 1.19 -17.44 6.88
CA THR A 2 2.02 -16.23 6.95
C THR A 2 1.54 -15.45 8.17
N GLN A 3 2.34 -15.39 9.24
CA GLN A 3 2.09 -14.41 10.30
C GLN A 3 2.14 -13.04 9.64
N ALA A 4 0.98 -12.42 9.49
CA ALA A 4 0.91 -10.99 9.22
C ALA A 4 1.75 -10.31 10.32
N LYS A 5 2.56 -9.31 9.95
CA LYS A 5 3.21 -8.44 10.92
C LYS A 5 2.10 -7.97 11.85
N GLU A 6 2.15 -8.35 13.13
CA GLU A 6 1.42 -7.61 14.14
C GLU A 6 1.93 -6.18 14.02
N THR A 7 1.14 -5.33 13.39
CA THR A 7 1.39 -3.90 13.42
C THR A 7 1.49 -3.56 14.89
N ASP A 8 2.62 -3.01 15.34
CA ASP A 8 2.74 -2.56 16.72
C ASP A 8 1.69 -1.46 16.92
N LEU A 9 0.54 -1.86 17.47
CA LEU A 9 -0.61 -0.98 17.68
C LEU A 9 -0.37 -0.04 18.87
N GLY A 10 0.73 -0.21 19.61
CA GLY A 10 1.09 0.66 20.72
C GLY A 10 1.09 2.13 20.35
N PRO A 11 1.87 2.57 19.34
CA PRO A 11 1.88 3.96 18.90
C PRO A 11 0.50 4.46 18.42
N LEU A 12 -0.24 3.62 17.67
CA LEU A 12 -1.58 3.98 17.18
C LEU A 12 -2.55 4.22 18.33
N THR A 13 -2.55 3.36 19.35
CA THR A 13 -3.44 3.49 20.51
C THR A 13 -3.26 4.83 21.22
N TRP A 14 -2.04 5.35 21.26
CA TRP A 14 -1.72 6.60 21.93
C TRP A 14 -2.18 7.84 21.16
N VAL A 15 -2.10 7.82 19.82
CA VAL A 15 -2.42 8.98 18.99
C VAL A 15 -3.81 8.93 18.38
N LYS A 16 -4.49 7.77 18.41
CA LYS A 16 -5.79 7.57 17.76
C LYS A 16 -6.83 8.57 18.24
N GLY A 17 -6.91 8.83 19.55
CA GLY A 17 -7.87 9.80 20.08
C GLY A 17 -7.67 11.23 19.52
N GLU A 18 -6.44 11.66 19.36
CA GLU A 18 -6.13 12.98 18.78
C GLU A 18 -6.41 13.01 17.27
N ILE A 19 -6.11 11.92 16.57
CA ILE A 19 -6.43 11.80 15.14
C ILE A 19 -7.95 11.84 14.94
N ASP A 20 -8.71 11.07 15.70
CA ASP A 20 -10.17 11.02 15.63
C ASP A 20 -10.78 12.39 15.89
N ALA A 21 -10.30 13.11 16.93
CA ALA A 21 -10.74 14.45 17.22
C ALA A 21 -10.41 15.45 16.09
N ALA A 22 -9.24 15.34 15.46
CA ALA A 22 -8.86 16.19 14.33
C ALA A 22 -9.70 15.88 13.08
N LEU A 23 -9.96 14.60 12.79
CA LEU A 23 -10.86 14.17 11.70
C LEU A 23 -12.29 14.68 11.91
N GLN A 24 -12.80 14.62 13.14
CA GLN A 24 -14.14 15.16 13.48
C GLN A 24 -14.20 16.67 13.24
N ARG A 25 -13.17 17.43 13.66
CA ARG A 25 -13.10 18.89 13.40
C ARG A 25 -13.01 19.18 11.91
N THR A 26 -12.25 18.37 11.15
CA THR A 26 -12.17 18.47 9.68
C THR A 26 -13.55 18.26 9.05
N ALA A 27 -14.25 17.20 9.44
CA ALA A 27 -15.58 16.88 8.92
C ALA A 27 -16.61 17.95 9.27
N ALA A 28 -16.59 18.49 10.50
CA ALA A 28 -17.46 19.57 10.91
C ALA A 28 -17.22 20.85 10.09
N ALA A 29 -15.96 21.23 9.88
CA ALA A 29 -15.60 22.40 9.07
C ALA A 29 -16.05 22.26 7.61
N LEU A 30 -15.95 21.05 7.03
CA LEU A 30 -16.44 20.78 5.67
C LEU A 30 -17.96 20.88 5.57
N ALA A 31 -18.69 20.36 6.58
CA ALA A 31 -20.15 20.49 6.64
C ALA A 31 -20.59 21.97 6.76
N GLU A 32 -19.88 22.75 7.57
CA GLU A 32 -20.14 24.20 7.68
C GLU A 32 -19.80 24.93 6.38
N ALA A 33 -18.74 24.55 5.65
CA ALA A 33 -18.34 25.19 4.39
C ALA A 33 -19.45 25.16 3.34
N ALA A 34 -20.29 24.13 3.32
CA ALA A 34 -21.40 24.01 2.39
C ALA A 34 -22.45 25.12 2.51
N HIS A 35 -22.52 25.81 3.65
CA HIS A 35 -23.55 26.82 3.97
C HIS A 35 -22.96 28.14 4.48
N ALA A 36 -21.64 28.24 4.56
CA ALA A 36 -20.96 29.43 5.11
C ALA A 36 -21.00 30.62 4.13
N ALA A 37 -21.02 31.82 4.68
CA ALA A 37 -20.83 33.03 3.90
C ALA A 37 -19.40 33.15 3.36
N ASP A 38 -18.42 32.56 4.05
CA ASP A 38 -17.03 32.44 3.64
C ASP A 38 -16.63 30.96 3.68
N PRO A 39 -16.89 30.20 2.59
CA PRO A 39 -16.50 28.79 2.52
C PRO A 39 -14.98 28.58 2.55
N ALA A 40 -14.20 29.51 2.00
CA ALA A 40 -12.74 29.39 1.92
C ALA A 40 -12.10 29.35 3.30
N ALA A 41 -12.54 30.19 4.23
CA ALA A 41 -12.06 30.17 5.61
C ALA A 41 -12.38 28.83 6.31
N ARG A 42 -13.55 28.23 6.04
CA ARG A 42 -13.91 26.92 6.60
C ARG A 42 -13.07 25.77 6.02
N VAL A 43 -12.83 25.81 4.72
CA VAL A 43 -11.94 24.85 4.04
C VAL A 43 -10.51 24.98 4.55
N GLN A 44 -10.01 26.20 4.78
CA GLN A 44 -8.68 26.41 5.37
C GLN A 44 -8.59 25.83 6.79
N PHE A 45 -9.65 25.98 7.58
CA PHE A 45 -9.71 25.39 8.91
C PHE A 45 -9.70 23.85 8.84
N ALA A 46 -10.46 23.25 7.92
CA ALA A 46 -10.44 21.82 7.65
C ALA A 46 -9.03 21.36 7.23
N GLN A 47 -8.35 22.10 6.35
CA GLN A 47 -6.97 21.81 5.93
C GLN A 47 -6.01 21.78 7.12
N THR A 48 -6.11 22.74 8.04
CA THR A 48 -5.25 22.79 9.23
C THR A 48 -5.39 21.54 10.10
N HIS A 49 -6.62 21.06 10.31
CA HIS A 49 -6.85 19.85 11.09
C HIS A 49 -6.42 18.58 10.35
N LEU A 50 -6.61 18.52 9.03
CA LEU A 50 -6.12 17.37 8.23
C LEU A 50 -4.58 17.33 8.21
N HIS A 51 -3.92 18.49 8.22
CA HIS A 51 -2.46 18.57 8.38
C HIS A 51 -1.99 17.94 9.71
N GLN A 52 -2.71 18.17 10.82
CA GLN A 52 -2.41 17.52 12.09
C GLN A 52 -2.56 15.98 12.01
N VAL A 53 -3.65 15.51 11.35
CA VAL A 53 -3.85 14.08 11.09
C VAL A 53 -2.67 13.49 10.31
N ARG A 54 -2.29 14.11 9.19
CA ARG A 54 -1.16 13.67 8.36
C ARG A 54 0.15 13.60 9.17
N GLY A 55 0.42 14.62 9.98
CA GLY A 55 1.58 14.62 10.87
C GLY A 55 1.60 13.45 11.85
N ALA A 56 0.46 13.15 12.48
CA ALA A 56 0.32 12.02 13.39
C ALA A 56 0.48 10.66 12.68
N LEU A 57 -0.08 10.51 11.47
CA LEU A 57 0.06 9.31 10.64
C LEU A 57 1.52 9.03 10.26
N SER A 58 2.29 10.09 9.94
CA SER A 58 3.71 9.98 9.64
C SER A 58 4.52 9.50 10.85
N ILE A 59 4.20 9.94 12.06
CA ILE A 59 4.87 9.52 13.30
C ILE A 59 4.68 8.01 13.55
N ILE A 60 3.51 7.46 13.25
CA ILE A 60 3.20 6.05 13.43
C ILE A 60 3.56 5.18 12.22
N SER A 61 4.22 5.78 11.21
CA SER A 61 4.71 5.08 10.00
C SER A 61 3.61 4.36 9.20
N LEU A 62 2.43 4.95 9.09
CA LEU A 62 1.39 4.54 8.14
C LEU A 62 1.58 5.30 6.82
N ASP A 63 2.69 4.99 6.13
CA ASP A 63 3.19 5.79 5.00
C ASP A 63 2.18 5.93 3.85
N GLY A 64 1.52 4.85 3.46
CA GLY A 64 0.50 4.90 2.39
C GLY A 64 -0.74 5.71 2.78
N LEU A 65 -1.18 5.62 4.04
CA LEU A 65 -2.28 6.44 4.54
C LEU A 65 -1.85 7.91 4.69
N THR A 66 -0.60 8.17 5.06
CA THR A 66 0.01 9.50 5.09
C THR A 66 0.01 10.14 3.71
N GLN A 67 0.41 9.39 2.67
CA GLN A 67 0.37 9.83 1.27
C GLN A 67 -1.06 10.16 0.80
N PHE A 68 -2.04 9.32 1.18
CA PHE A 68 -3.44 9.56 0.88
C PHE A 68 -3.97 10.84 1.57
N ALA A 69 -3.64 11.03 2.85
CA ALA A 69 -4.01 12.23 3.61
C ALA A 69 -3.37 13.50 3.05
N ASP A 70 -2.11 13.41 2.58
CA ASP A 70 -1.42 14.52 1.91
C ASP A 70 -2.15 14.95 0.63
N ALA A 71 -2.58 14.00 -0.20
CA ALA A 71 -3.32 14.30 -1.41
C ALA A 71 -4.65 15.04 -1.13
N ALA A 72 -5.35 14.64 -0.08
CA ALA A 72 -6.58 15.30 0.36
C ALA A 72 -6.30 16.69 0.97
N GLU A 73 -5.21 16.84 1.73
CA GLU A 73 -4.77 18.14 2.29
C GLU A 73 -4.43 19.14 1.17
N VAL A 74 -3.70 18.69 0.15
CA VAL A 74 -3.36 19.54 -1.01
C VAL A 74 -4.62 19.96 -1.76
N LEU A 75 -5.62 19.07 -1.92
CA LEU A 75 -6.90 19.40 -2.54
C LEU A 75 -7.61 20.51 -1.77
N LEU A 76 -7.68 20.42 -0.43
CA LEU A 76 -8.21 21.47 0.43
C LEU A 76 -7.45 22.78 0.28
N GLY A 77 -6.12 22.71 0.15
CA GLY A 77 -5.28 23.88 -0.10
C GLY A 77 -5.60 24.59 -1.42
N LEU A 78 -5.85 23.84 -2.49
CA LEU A 78 -6.27 24.42 -3.77
C LEU A 78 -7.65 25.10 -3.66
N MET A 79 -8.58 24.47 -2.96
CA MET A 79 -9.92 25.02 -2.71
C MET A 79 -9.84 26.31 -1.86
N SER A 80 -9.05 26.32 -0.78
CA SER A 80 -8.94 27.50 0.11
C SER A 80 -8.30 28.71 -0.56
N ARG A 81 -7.39 28.49 -1.53
CA ARG A 81 -6.75 29.54 -2.32
C ARG A 81 -7.57 29.98 -3.55
N GLY A 82 -8.73 29.35 -3.79
CA GLY A 82 -9.57 29.66 -4.96
C GLY A 82 -9.03 29.12 -6.28
N GLU A 83 -8.03 28.24 -6.25
CA GLU A 83 -7.49 27.55 -7.43
C GLU A 83 -8.41 26.39 -7.90
N LEU A 84 -9.26 25.90 -6.99
CA LEU A 84 -10.33 24.96 -7.26
C LEU A 84 -11.64 25.45 -6.66
N ALA A 85 -12.74 25.24 -7.36
CA ALA A 85 -14.07 25.64 -6.88
C ALA A 85 -14.46 24.87 -5.61
N ILE A 86 -15.07 25.61 -4.66
CA ILE A 86 -15.69 25.02 -3.47
C ILE A 86 -17.16 24.74 -3.82
N ASP A 87 -17.41 23.64 -4.49
CA ASP A 87 -18.73 23.18 -4.87
C ASP A 87 -19.14 21.92 -4.10
N ARG A 88 -20.34 21.44 -4.39
CA ARG A 88 -20.90 20.24 -3.73
C ARG A 88 -20.04 19.00 -3.98
N ASP A 89 -19.51 18.86 -5.19
CA ASP A 89 -18.79 17.65 -5.61
C ASP A 89 -17.40 17.63 -4.99
N SER A 90 -16.69 18.75 -4.98
CA SER A 90 -15.38 18.88 -4.35
C SER A 90 -15.46 18.70 -2.81
N LEU A 91 -16.48 19.26 -2.16
CA LEU A 91 -16.72 19.05 -0.73
C LEU A 91 -17.09 17.59 -0.42
N ALA A 92 -17.92 16.96 -1.24
CA ALA A 92 -18.28 15.55 -1.07
C ALA A 92 -17.07 14.63 -1.23
N LEU A 93 -16.19 14.90 -2.20
CA LEU A 93 -14.97 14.15 -2.42
C LEU A 93 -14.06 14.19 -1.19
N VAL A 94 -13.77 15.40 -0.66
CA VAL A 94 -12.91 15.51 0.52
C VAL A 94 -13.58 14.93 1.76
N THR A 95 -14.89 15.06 1.91
CA THR A 95 -15.62 14.44 3.02
C THR A 95 -15.49 12.92 2.98
N ARG A 96 -15.60 12.30 1.80
CA ARG A 96 -15.34 10.86 1.63
C ARG A 96 -13.90 10.48 1.97
N ALA A 97 -12.93 11.30 1.56
CA ALA A 97 -11.53 11.07 1.88
C ALA A 97 -11.27 11.08 3.39
N VAL A 98 -11.79 12.07 4.10
CA VAL A 98 -11.69 12.19 5.57
C VAL A 98 -12.34 11.00 6.27
N ALA A 99 -13.55 10.62 5.85
CA ALA A 99 -14.24 9.43 6.40
C ALA A 99 -13.45 8.14 6.14
N SER A 100 -12.84 8.01 4.95
CA SER A 100 -12.04 6.82 4.61
C SER A 100 -10.79 6.69 5.47
N ILE A 101 -10.14 7.80 5.84
CA ILE A 101 -9.00 7.80 6.78
C ILE A 101 -9.46 7.26 8.15
N GLY A 102 -10.58 7.77 8.68
CA GLY A 102 -11.11 7.33 9.96
C GLY A 102 -11.48 5.83 9.97
N ASN A 103 -12.21 5.37 8.95
CA ASN A 103 -12.59 3.97 8.81
C ASN A 103 -11.37 3.05 8.69
N TYR A 104 -10.37 3.46 7.92
CA TYR A 104 -9.13 2.72 7.74
C TYR A 104 -8.37 2.54 9.07
N LEU A 105 -8.27 3.60 9.87
CA LEU A 105 -7.64 3.55 11.20
C LEU A 105 -8.42 2.68 12.18
N GLU A 106 -9.74 2.70 12.10
CA GLU A 106 -10.61 1.85 12.91
C GLU A 106 -10.39 0.37 12.57
N GLU A 107 -10.32 0.02 11.29
CA GLU A 107 -10.03 -1.34 10.84
C GLU A 107 -8.66 -1.82 11.32
N ILE A 108 -7.61 -0.99 11.21
CA ILE A 108 -6.27 -1.32 11.73
C ILE A 108 -6.31 -1.51 13.25
N ALA A 109 -7.00 -0.64 13.98
CA ALA A 109 -7.14 -0.77 15.43
C ALA A 109 -7.82 -2.08 15.85
N HIS A 110 -8.68 -2.64 14.99
CA HIS A 110 -9.30 -3.95 15.17
C HIS A 110 -8.47 -5.11 14.58
N GLY A 111 -7.22 -4.87 14.18
CA GLY A 111 -6.31 -5.90 13.73
C GLY A 111 -6.33 -6.20 12.22
N ALA A 112 -7.00 -5.36 11.42
CA ALA A 112 -6.89 -5.47 9.98
C ALA A 112 -5.46 -5.13 9.51
N PRO A 113 -4.97 -5.76 8.42
CA PRO A 113 -3.66 -5.45 7.89
C PRO A 113 -3.62 -4.06 7.27
N ASP A 114 -2.45 -3.39 7.34
CA ASP A 114 -2.17 -2.14 6.65
C ASP A 114 -2.10 -2.39 5.13
N GLN A 115 -3.15 -1.99 4.40
CA GLN A 115 -3.32 -2.20 2.96
C GLN A 115 -3.83 -0.92 2.28
N PRO A 116 -3.02 0.14 2.19
CA PRO A 116 -3.45 1.44 1.67
C PRO A 116 -3.85 1.43 0.18
N LEU A 117 -3.47 0.40 -0.57
CA LEU A 117 -3.93 0.20 -1.96
C LEU A 117 -5.48 0.12 -2.08
N ARG A 118 -6.18 -0.20 -1.02
CA ARG A 118 -7.67 -0.17 -0.98
C ARG A 118 -8.23 1.24 -1.17
N LEU A 119 -7.43 2.27 -0.91
CA LEU A 119 -7.79 3.68 -1.10
C LEU A 119 -7.49 4.19 -2.52
N ALA A 120 -6.87 3.37 -3.39
CA ALA A 120 -6.45 3.78 -4.72
C ALA A 120 -7.58 4.40 -5.56
N PRO A 121 -8.82 3.86 -5.61
CA PRO A 121 -9.88 4.48 -6.40
C PRO A 121 -10.20 5.91 -5.97
N LEU A 122 -10.24 6.17 -4.65
CA LEU A 122 -10.50 7.50 -4.13
C LEU A 122 -9.29 8.42 -4.27
N TYR A 123 -8.09 7.88 -4.22
CA TYR A 123 -6.83 8.59 -4.49
C TYR A 123 -6.78 9.07 -5.95
N GLU A 124 -7.23 8.25 -6.90
CA GLU A 124 -7.38 8.61 -8.31
C GLU A 124 -8.41 9.73 -8.50
N GLU A 125 -9.57 9.67 -7.85
CA GLU A 125 -10.57 10.74 -7.91
C GLU A 125 -10.00 12.08 -7.39
N ILE A 126 -9.22 12.06 -6.30
CA ILE A 126 -8.55 13.25 -5.76
C ILE A 126 -7.54 13.82 -6.76
N ALA A 127 -6.76 12.96 -7.42
CA ALA A 127 -5.80 13.41 -8.43
C ALA A 127 -6.48 14.05 -9.64
N LEU A 128 -7.55 13.44 -10.14
CA LEU A 128 -8.36 13.98 -11.24
C LEU A 128 -8.98 15.35 -10.89
N ALA A 129 -9.52 15.48 -9.67
CA ALA A 129 -10.07 16.76 -9.19
C ALA A 129 -9.00 17.87 -9.12
N ARG A 130 -7.73 17.50 -8.91
CA ARG A 130 -6.58 18.41 -8.93
C ARG A 130 -6.05 18.70 -10.35
N GLY A 131 -6.66 18.13 -11.39
CA GLY A 131 -6.19 18.25 -12.76
C GLY A 131 -4.90 17.49 -13.05
N LEU A 132 -4.53 16.51 -12.23
CA LEU A 132 -3.35 15.68 -12.41
C LEU A 132 -3.66 14.46 -13.30
N PRO A 133 -2.65 13.88 -13.98
CA PRO A 133 -2.80 12.58 -14.61
C PRO A 133 -3.13 11.51 -13.56
N LEU A 134 -3.70 10.39 -14.02
CA LEU A 134 -4.00 9.27 -13.12
C LEU A 134 -2.72 8.86 -12.36
N PRO A 135 -2.76 8.82 -11.03
CA PRO A 135 -1.62 8.39 -10.23
C PRO A 135 -1.40 6.89 -10.40
N CYS A 136 -0.19 6.45 -10.11
CA CYS A 136 0.08 5.03 -10.02
C CYS A 136 -0.41 4.49 -8.67
N ALA A 137 -1.11 3.36 -8.65
CA ALA A 137 -1.49 2.71 -7.39
C ALA A 137 -0.26 2.40 -6.50
N ALA A 138 0.93 2.27 -7.12
CA ALA A 138 2.20 2.09 -6.41
C ALA A 138 2.56 3.30 -5.50
N ASP A 139 1.99 4.48 -5.73
CA ASP A 139 2.21 5.65 -4.85
C ASP A 139 1.70 5.41 -3.43
N LEU A 140 0.73 4.51 -3.27
CA LEU A 140 0.22 4.09 -1.96
C LEU A 140 0.88 2.81 -1.44
N PHE A 141 1.80 2.21 -2.20
CA PHE A 141 2.42 0.94 -1.86
C PHE A 141 3.74 1.15 -1.13
N HIS A 142 3.73 1.02 0.18
CA HIS A 142 4.89 1.15 1.06
C HIS A 142 5.19 -0.20 1.75
N PRO A 143 5.84 -1.16 1.04
CA PRO A 143 6.13 -2.46 1.62
C PRO A 143 7.22 -2.38 2.70
N ASP A 144 7.12 -3.23 3.71
CA ASP A 144 8.16 -3.39 4.71
C ASP A 144 9.40 -4.07 4.10
N LEU A 145 10.36 -3.26 3.67
CA LEU A 145 11.62 -3.71 3.06
C LEU A 145 12.58 -4.38 4.06
N SER A 146 12.27 -4.36 5.36
CA SER A 146 13.08 -5.07 6.36
C SER A 146 12.80 -6.58 6.40
N ARG A 147 11.68 -7.01 5.85
CA ARG A 147 11.29 -8.43 5.81
C ARG A 147 12.31 -9.28 5.08
N ARG A 148 12.55 -10.45 5.62
CA ARG A 148 13.50 -11.42 5.07
C ARG A 148 12.81 -12.77 4.93
N PRO A 149 13.23 -13.59 3.95
CA PRO A 149 12.75 -14.96 3.84
C PRO A 149 13.05 -15.76 5.13
N PRO A 150 12.19 -16.69 5.50
CA PRO A 150 12.40 -17.56 6.67
C PRO A 150 13.79 -18.20 6.63
N ARG A 151 14.42 -18.35 7.80
CA ARG A 151 15.68 -19.09 7.89
C ARG A 151 15.45 -20.53 7.46
N ARG A 152 16.37 -21.07 6.66
CA ARG A 152 16.44 -22.50 6.37
C ARG A 152 17.63 -23.06 7.15
N ASP A 153 17.42 -24.18 7.78
CA ASP A 153 18.51 -24.99 8.36
C ASP A 153 19.26 -25.64 7.20
N THR A 154 20.19 -24.90 6.62
CA THR A 154 21.10 -25.48 5.61
C THR A 154 22.19 -26.21 6.36
N PRO A 155 22.41 -27.52 6.13
CA PRO A 155 23.51 -28.22 6.77
C PRO A 155 24.83 -27.51 6.41
N ALA A 156 25.53 -27.06 7.45
CA ALA A 156 26.84 -26.43 7.32
C ALA A 156 27.79 -27.46 6.67
N GLY A 157 28.14 -27.26 5.39
CA GLY A 157 29.15 -28.10 4.76
C GLY A 157 28.92 -28.53 3.32
N ALA A 158 27.84 -28.13 2.64
CA ALA A 158 27.73 -28.39 1.21
C ALA A 158 28.76 -27.52 0.44
N ALA A 159 29.80 -28.18 -0.03
CA ALA A 159 30.98 -27.57 -0.63
C ALA A 159 30.63 -26.61 -1.78
N ALA A 160 31.11 -25.37 -1.67
CA ALA A 160 30.88 -24.25 -2.59
C ALA A 160 31.44 -24.50 -4.03
N LYS A 161 32.18 -25.55 -4.28
CA LYS A 161 32.89 -25.74 -5.55
C LYS A 161 32.06 -26.30 -6.69
N ASP A 162 30.96 -27.02 -6.42
CA ASP A 162 30.10 -27.61 -7.47
C ASP A 162 28.75 -26.90 -7.64
N GLN A 163 28.46 -25.90 -6.83
CA GLN A 163 27.14 -25.22 -6.84
C GLN A 163 26.85 -24.46 -8.14
N GLY A 164 27.88 -23.92 -8.81
CA GLY A 164 27.71 -23.13 -10.03
C GLY A 164 27.18 -23.96 -11.21
N ALA A 165 27.80 -25.12 -11.48
CA ALA A 165 27.40 -26.00 -12.56
C ALA A 165 26.05 -26.67 -12.30
N ALA A 166 25.81 -27.11 -11.06
CA ALA A 166 24.52 -27.68 -10.64
C ALA A 166 23.39 -26.67 -10.72
N SER A 167 23.63 -25.41 -10.29
CA SER A 167 22.66 -24.33 -10.39
C SER A 167 22.33 -23.98 -11.84
N GLN A 168 23.33 -23.93 -12.74
CA GLN A 168 23.08 -23.69 -14.16
C GLN A 168 22.29 -24.82 -14.81
N ALA A 169 22.58 -26.09 -14.49
CA ALA A 169 21.82 -27.24 -15.00
C ALA A 169 20.36 -27.19 -14.52
N ALA A 170 20.14 -26.84 -13.25
CA ALA A 170 18.80 -26.67 -12.68
C ALA A 170 18.04 -25.52 -13.36
N LEU A 171 18.68 -24.37 -13.58
CA LEU A 171 18.06 -23.23 -14.28
C LEU A 171 17.66 -23.56 -15.71
N ARG A 172 18.49 -24.34 -16.47
CA ARG A 172 18.14 -24.80 -17.81
C ARG A 172 16.90 -25.71 -17.82
N ARG A 173 16.62 -26.42 -16.74
CA ARG A 173 15.44 -27.26 -16.58
C ARG A 173 14.21 -26.45 -16.15
N ILE A 174 14.38 -25.50 -15.22
CA ILE A 174 13.31 -24.69 -14.64
C ILE A 174 12.76 -23.68 -15.63
N ARG A 175 13.64 -23.03 -16.43
CA ARG A 175 13.24 -22.01 -17.38
C ARG A 175 12.11 -22.44 -18.33
N PRO A 176 12.17 -23.62 -19.00
CA PRO A 176 11.07 -24.08 -19.85
C PRO A 176 9.75 -24.34 -19.08
N GLN A 177 9.82 -24.64 -17.78
CA GLN A 177 8.61 -24.79 -16.95
C GLN A 177 7.94 -23.43 -16.74
N PHE A 178 8.71 -22.41 -16.41
CA PHE A 178 8.21 -21.03 -16.29
C PHE A 178 7.64 -20.52 -17.62
N GLU A 179 8.34 -20.72 -18.72
CA GLU A 179 7.90 -20.30 -20.07
C GLU A 179 6.58 -20.97 -20.47
N ARG A 180 6.40 -22.28 -20.15
CA ARG A 180 5.13 -22.98 -20.37
C ARG A 180 4.01 -22.43 -19.51
N GLY A 181 4.27 -22.14 -18.22
CA GLY A 181 3.30 -21.50 -17.34
C GLY A 181 2.86 -20.13 -17.87
N LEU A 182 3.81 -19.32 -18.36
CA LEU A 182 3.52 -18.04 -18.98
C LEU A 182 2.64 -18.18 -20.23
N LEU A 183 2.93 -19.17 -21.09
CA LEU A 183 2.09 -19.46 -22.27
C LEU A 183 0.66 -19.87 -21.89
N GLU A 184 0.49 -20.69 -20.85
CA GLU A 184 -0.84 -21.05 -20.36
C GLU A 184 -1.60 -19.83 -19.81
N LEU A 185 -0.93 -18.97 -19.07
CA LEU A 185 -1.52 -17.72 -18.56
C LEU A 185 -2.00 -16.84 -19.72
N LEU A 186 -1.17 -16.67 -20.77
CA LEU A 186 -1.50 -15.85 -21.95
C LEU A 186 -2.61 -16.49 -22.83
N ARG A 187 -2.81 -17.81 -22.75
CA ARG A 187 -3.89 -18.53 -23.44
C ARG A 187 -5.22 -18.50 -22.71
N GLY A 188 -5.32 -17.79 -21.60
CA GLY A 188 -6.55 -17.65 -20.83
C GLY A 188 -6.73 -18.73 -19.74
N ASN A 189 -5.67 -19.42 -19.35
CA ASN A 189 -5.63 -20.34 -18.24
C ASN A 189 -4.86 -19.74 -17.04
N PRO A 190 -5.36 -18.65 -16.41
CA PRO A 190 -4.58 -17.87 -15.47
C PRO A 190 -4.15 -18.66 -14.23
N HIS A 191 -5.04 -19.48 -13.67
CA HIS A 191 -4.74 -20.21 -12.44
C HIS A 191 -3.65 -21.28 -12.65
N SER A 192 -3.79 -22.14 -13.67
CA SER A 192 -2.79 -23.18 -13.96
C SER A 192 -1.46 -22.60 -14.43
N GLY A 193 -1.51 -21.50 -15.21
CA GLY A 193 -0.32 -20.78 -15.65
C GLY A 193 0.43 -20.15 -14.48
N ALA A 194 -0.27 -19.43 -13.59
CA ALA A 194 0.32 -18.83 -12.40
C ALA A 194 0.90 -19.90 -11.46
N GLN A 195 0.21 -21.01 -11.26
CA GLN A 195 0.70 -22.14 -10.44
C GLN A 195 2.01 -22.71 -10.99
N ALA A 196 2.07 -22.98 -12.30
CA ALA A 196 3.29 -23.51 -12.93
C ALA A 196 4.48 -22.54 -12.84
N MET A 197 4.22 -21.24 -13.01
CA MET A 197 5.24 -20.18 -12.84
C MET A 197 5.70 -20.09 -11.39
N ARG A 198 4.78 -20.15 -10.44
CA ARG A 198 5.07 -20.15 -8.99
C ARG A 198 5.98 -21.33 -8.62
N ASP A 199 5.65 -22.54 -9.09
CA ASP A 199 6.42 -23.74 -8.77
C ASP A 199 7.85 -23.64 -9.34
N ALA A 200 8.01 -23.11 -10.55
CA ALA A 200 9.31 -22.85 -11.14
C ALA A 200 10.13 -21.84 -10.31
N ILE A 201 9.50 -20.76 -9.81
CA ILE A 201 10.16 -19.77 -8.94
C ILE A 201 10.52 -20.36 -7.58
N ALA A 202 9.66 -21.23 -7.02
CA ALA A 202 9.95 -21.92 -5.77
C ALA A 202 11.21 -22.81 -5.89
N GLU A 203 11.40 -23.50 -7.01
CA GLU A 203 12.62 -24.25 -7.28
C GLU A 203 13.84 -23.33 -7.37
N ILE A 204 13.74 -22.15 -8.01
CA ILE A 204 14.84 -21.18 -8.09
C ILE A 204 15.18 -20.63 -6.69
N GLU A 205 14.17 -20.28 -5.89
CA GLU A 205 14.37 -19.79 -4.51
C GLU A 205 15.07 -20.86 -3.66
N ALA A 206 14.73 -22.13 -3.86
CA ALA A 206 15.34 -23.24 -3.17
C ALA A 206 16.84 -23.42 -3.46
N LEU A 207 17.28 -23.02 -4.66
CA LEU A 207 18.69 -23.06 -5.05
C LEU A 207 19.53 -21.94 -4.45
N GLN A 208 18.91 -20.88 -3.94
CA GLN A 208 19.64 -19.74 -3.40
C GLN A 208 20.17 -20.06 -2.00
N THR A 209 21.43 -19.71 -1.75
CA THR A 209 22.12 -20.03 -0.49
C THR A 209 22.15 -18.85 0.47
N THR A 210 22.13 -17.61 -0.04
CA THR A 210 22.18 -16.41 0.81
C THR A 210 20.81 -15.76 0.99
N PRO A 211 20.53 -15.13 2.16
CA PRO A 211 19.26 -14.43 2.39
C PRO A 211 19.00 -13.33 1.35
N ALA A 212 20.03 -12.63 0.90
CA ALA A 212 19.90 -11.55 -0.09
C ALA A 212 19.44 -12.10 -1.46
N GLN A 213 20.02 -13.20 -1.94
CA GLN A 213 19.61 -13.85 -3.18
C GLN A 213 18.20 -14.42 -3.07
N ARG A 214 17.85 -15.00 -1.92
CA ARG A 214 16.52 -15.54 -1.66
C ARG A 214 15.44 -14.48 -1.62
N SER A 215 15.73 -13.27 -1.15
CA SER A 215 14.74 -12.20 -0.96
C SER A 215 13.99 -11.85 -2.23
N LEU A 216 14.67 -11.77 -3.39
CA LEU A 216 14.04 -11.50 -4.68
C LEU A 216 13.04 -12.59 -5.07
N TRP A 217 13.47 -13.84 -5.00
CA TRP A 217 12.63 -14.97 -5.39
C TRP A 217 11.49 -15.23 -4.41
N TRP A 218 11.72 -14.97 -3.12
CA TRP A 218 10.69 -15.03 -2.10
C TRP A 218 9.61 -13.95 -2.31
N ALA A 219 10.01 -12.72 -2.68
CA ALA A 219 9.06 -11.67 -3.04
C ALA A 219 8.28 -12.03 -4.32
N ALA A 220 8.95 -12.63 -5.32
CA ALA A 220 8.28 -13.13 -6.52
C ALA A 220 7.27 -14.24 -6.21
N LEU A 221 7.58 -15.15 -5.27
CA LEU A 221 6.61 -16.16 -4.80
C LEU A 221 5.36 -15.52 -4.21
N ALA A 222 5.53 -14.49 -3.38
CA ALA A 222 4.39 -13.79 -2.77
C ALA A 222 3.47 -13.14 -3.83
N LEU A 223 4.04 -12.63 -4.94
CA LEU A 223 3.26 -12.13 -6.07
C LEU A 223 2.39 -13.24 -6.68
N PHE A 224 2.96 -14.41 -6.94
CA PHE A 224 2.21 -15.54 -7.52
C PHE A 224 1.21 -16.15 -6.54
N ASP A 225 1.51 -16.18 -5.23
CA ASP A 225 0.57 -16.58 -4.18
C ASP A 225 -0.68 -15.67 -4.15
N GLY A 226 -0.54 -14.39 -4.55
CA GLY A 226 -1.65 -13.45 -4.66
C GLY A 226 -2.43 -13.54 -5.98
N LEU A 227 -1.89 -14.25 -7.01
CA LEU A 227 -2.55 -14.44 -8.31
C LEU A 227 -3.32 -15.77 -8.40
N ILE A 228 -3.09 -16.70 -7.48
CA ILE A 228 -3.70 -18.04 -7.41
C ILE A 228 -4.90 -18.02 -6.48
#